data_6b28d07122240008d2143806685120d6
#
_entry.id   6b28d07122240008d2143806685120d6
#
_cell.length_a   1.000
_cell.length_b   1.000
_cell.length_c   1.000
_cell.angle_alpha   90.00
_cell.angle_beta   90.00
_cell.angle_gamma   90.00
#
_symmetry.space_group_name_H-M   'P 1'
#
loop_
_entity.id
_entity.type
_entity.pdbx_description
1 polymer ?
#
loop_
_entity_poly.entity_id
_entity_poly.type
_entity_poly.pdbx_seq_one_letter_code
_entity_poly.pdbx_strand_id
1 'polypeptide(L)'
;MANIYKNAQFDLTTTNVTDIYTVPSNSRAIIQNIHTANVGGGNTEIKAFLYDNSATTAFQFAEHTVNSGDSKSISDGSIVLEENDKLQLQAATADIFQGTCAILEINRD
;
A
#
# COMPACT_ATOMS: atom_id res chain seq x y z
N MET A 1 -13.44 -2.31 21.73
CA MET A 1 -12.86 -1.58 20.61
C MET A 1 -11.40 -1.25 20.91
N ALA A 2 -10.52 -1.52 19.98
CA ALA A 2 -9.10 -1.28 20.16
C ALA A 2 -8.51 -0.59 18.95
N ASN A 3 -7.62 0.36 19.22
CA ASN A 3 -6.83 1.01 18.17
C ASN A 3 -5.43 0.44 18.21
N ILE A 4 -4.97 -0.05 17.08
CA ILE A 4 -3.67 -0.71 16.97
C ILE A 4 -2.86 0.01 15.89
N TYR A 5 -1.70 0.54 16.28
CA TYR A 5 -0.75 1.05 15.31
C TYR A 5 0.09 -0.10 14.81
N LYS A 6 0.17 -0.26 13.50
CA LYS A 6 0.95 -1.35 12.92
C LYS A 6 1.63 -0.87 11.63
N ASN A 7 2.53 -1.66 11.15
CA ASN A 7 3.16 -1.40 9.87
C ASN A 7 3.03 -2.64 8.99
N ALA A 8 3.19 -2.43 7.69
CA ALA A 8 3.26 -3.51 6.72
C ALA A 8 4.42 -3.20 5.78
N GLN A 9 5.40 -4.07 5.77
CA GLN A 9 6.53 -3.94 4.85
C GLN A 9 6.19 -4.62 3.53
N PHE A 10 6.84 -4.16 2.46
CA PHE A 10 6.65 -4.82 1.17
C PHE A 10 7.95 -4.88 0.38
N ASP A 11 8.03 -5.89 -0.45
CA ASP A 11 9.13 -6.09 -1.39
C ASP A 11 8.48 -6.60 -2.68
N LEU A 12 8.43 -5.73 -3.68
CA LEU A 12 7.72 -6.05 -4.92
C LEU A 12 8.63 -6.82 -5.85
N THR A 13 8.54 -8.14 -5.77
CA THR A 13 9.40 -9.04 -6.55
C THR A 13 8.85 -9.37 -7.93
N THR A 14 7.63 -8.94 -8.23
CA THR A 14 7.00 -9.16 -9.54
C THR A 14 6.36 -7.88 -10.03
N THR A 15 5.87 -7.90 -11.28
CA THR A 15 5.11 -6.79 -11.84
C THR A 15 3.60 -6.97 -11.68
N ASN A 16 3.18 -7.99 -10.93
CA ASN A 16 1.77 -8.23 -10.65
C ASN A 16 1.28 -7.34 -9.52
N VAL A 17 -0.02 -7.06 -9.51
CA VAL A 17 -0.66 -6.40 -8.38
C VAL A 17 -0.49 -7.29 -7.15
N THR A 18 0.01 -6.71 -6.07
CA THR A 18 0.33 -7.45 -4.85
C THR A 18 -0.47 -6.90 -3.69
N ASP A 19 -1.11 -7.79 -2.92
CA ASP A 19 -1.82 -7.40 -1.71
C ASP A 19 -0.80 -7.09 -0.61
N ILE A 20 -0.87 -5.87 -0.07
CA ILE A 20 0.04 -5.45 0.99
C ILE A 20 -0.62 -5.56 2.35
N TYR A 21 -1.89 -5.21 2.43
CA TYR A 21 -2.62 -5.22 3.68
C TYR A 21 -4.11 -5.44 3.40
N THR A 22 -4.71 -6.32 4.19
CA THR A 22 -6.16 -6.57 4.13
C THR A 22 -6.75 -6.24 5.50
N VAL A 23 -7.80 -5.43 5.50
CA VAL A 23 -8.47 -5.05 6.75
C VAL A 23 -9.24 -6.26 7.27
N PRO A 24 -9.02 -6.66 8.52
CA PRO A 24 -9.76 -7.80 9.09
C PRO A 24 -11.25 -7.53 9.21
N SER A 25 -12.02 -8.59 9.35
CA SER A 25 -13.44 -8.48 9.65
C SER A 25 -13.65 -7.75 10.97
N ASN A 26 -14.71 -6.97 11.07
CA ASN A 26 -15.06 -6.15 12.24
C ASN A 26 -14.02 -5.07 12.53
N SER A 27 -13.29 -4.64 11.49
CA SER A 27 -12.26 -3.63 11.65
C SER A 27 -12.34 -2.60 10.54
N ARG A 28 -11.74 -1.45 10.79
CA ARG A 28 -11.45 -0.43 9.78
C ARG A 28 -10.01 -0.04 9.94
N ALA A 29 -9.46 0.56 8.91
CA ALA A 29 -8.06 0.97 8.96
C ALA A 29 -7.86 2.31 8.28
N ILE A 30 -6.85 3.03 8.74
CA ILE A 30 -6.41 4.26 8.11
C ILE A 30 -4.96 4.05 7.71
N ILE A 31 -4.68 4.13 6.41
CA ILE A 31 -3.33 4.10 5.92
C ILE A 31 -2.78 5.52 6.04
N GLN A 32 -1.85 5.71 6.95
CA GLN A 32 -1.33 7.04 7.25
C GLN A 32 -0.21 7.44 6.30
N ASN A 33 0.56 6.47 5.84
CA ASN A 33 1.66 6.74 4.92
C ASN A 33 2.08 5.46 4.22
N ILE A 34 2.51 5.60 2.96
CA ILE A 34 3.11 4.51 2.19
C ILE A 34 4.46 5.03 1.72
N HIS A 35 5.54 4.53 2.30
CA HIS A 35 6.89 4.99 1.98
C HIS A 35 7.60 3.94 1.14
N THR A 36 8.01 4.33 -0.05
CA THR A 36 8.60 3.45 -1.05
C THR A 36 10.03 3.88 -1.35
N ALA A 37 10.93 2.90 -1.45
CA ALA A 37 12.30 3.14 -1.86
C ALA A 37 12.59 2.36 -3.14
N ASN A 38 13.30 3.00 -4.06
CA ASN A 38 13.83 2.33 -5.25
C ASN A 38 15.23 1.82 -4.92
N VAL A 39 15.35 0.52 -4.68
CA VAL A 39 16.62 -0.09 -4.27
C VAL A 39 17.34 -0.76 -5.43
N GLY A 40 16.82 -0.61 -6.64
CA GLY A 40 17.40 -1.21 -7.84
C GLY A 40 18.16 -0.23 -8.72
N GLY A 41 18.40 -0.61 -9.94
CA GLY A 41 19.26 0.13 -10.84
C GLY A 41 18.53 0.79 -12.00
N GLY A 42 17.51 1.56 -11.76
CA GLY A 42 16.82 2.26 -12.84
C GLY A 42 15.64 3.03 -12.33
N ASN A 43 15.24 4.06 -13.07
CA ASN A 43 14.03 4.82 -12.75
C ASN A 43 12.82 4.04 -13.22
N THR A 44 11.82 3.89 -12.33
CA THR A 44 10.63 3.12 -12.68
C THR A 44 9.44 3.60 -11.87
N GLU A 45 8.26 3.08 -12.17
CA GLU A 45 7.01 3.58 -11.62
C GLU A 45 6.39 2.55 -10.68
N ILE A 46 5.67 3.08 -9.68
CA ILE A 46 4.89 2.27 -8.74
C ILE A 46 3.47 2.82 -8.72
N LYS A 47 2.50 1.92 -8.70
CA LYS A 47 1.07 2.26 -8.62
C LYS A 47 0.50 1.74 -7.32
N ALA A 48 -0.46 2.47 -6.78
CA ALA A 48 -1.17 2.08 -5.56
C ALA A 48 -2.66 2.02 -5.82
N PHE A 49 -3.31 0.98 -5.28
CA PHE A 49 -4.73 0.72 -5.47
C PHE A 49 -5.40 0.48 -4.14
N LEU A 50 -6.65 0.91 -4.06
CA LEU A 50 -7.56 0.49 -3.00
C LEU A 50 -8.50 -0.54 -3.61
N TYR A 51 -8.44 -1.78 -3.12
CA TYR A 51 -9.39 -2.80 -3.53
C TYR A 51 -10.63 -2.69 -2.64
N ASP A 52 -11.74 -2.27 -3.23
CA ASP A 52 -13.00 -2.12 -2.53
C ASP A 52 -13.72 -3.46 -2.55
N ASN A 53 -13.77 -4.13 -1.42
CA ASN A 53 -14.35 -5.47 -1.33
C ASN A 53 -15.84 -5.46 -1.62
N SER A 54 -16.56 -4.41 -1.23
CA SER A 54 -18.00 -4.33 -1.48
C SER A 54 -18.32 -4.15 -2.95
N ALA A 55 -17.44 -3.49 -3.70
CA ALA A 55 -17.58 -3.31 -5.15
C ALA A 55 -16.85 -4.39 -5.95
N THR A 56 -16.03 -5.22 -5.30
CA THR A 56 -15.16 -6.21 -5.91
C THR A 56 -14.31 -5.60 -7.03
N THR A 57 -13.79 -4.42 -6.80
CA THR A 57 -13.05 -3.65 -7.80
C THR A 57 -11.88 -2.91 -7.16
N ALA A 58 -10.74 -2.91 -7.84
CA ALA A 58 -9.59 -2.13 -7.41
C ALA A 58 -9.61 -0.76 -8.06
N PHE A 59 -9.36 0.28 -7.28
CA PHE A 59 -9.30 1.65 -7.76
C PHE A 59 -7.90 2.20 -7.56
N GLN A 60 -7.27 2.63 -8.63
CA GLN A 60 -5.94 3.23 -8.55
C GLN A 60 -6.04 4.64 -7.99
N PHE A 61 -5.25 4.93 -6.96
CA PHE A 61 -5.26 6.27 -6.36
C PHE A 61 -3.90 6.97 -6.45
N ALA A 62 -2.85 6.30 -6.90
CA ALA A 62 -1.53 6.92 -7.00
C ALA A 62 -0.67 6.22 -8.03
N GLU A 63 0.18 7.02 -8.66
CA GLU A 63 1.23 6.51 -9.56
C GLU A 63 2.40 7.48 -9.47
N HIS A 64 3.58 6.98 -9.16
CA HIS A 64 4.77 7.81 -9.02
C HIS A 64 5.97 7.16 -9.67
N THR A 65 6.80 8.00 -10.28
CA THR A 65 8.12 7.58 -10.76
C THR A 65 9.10 7.82 -9.62
N VAL A 66 9.87 6.79 -9.26
CA VAL A 66 10.89 6.90 -8.23
C VAL A 66 12.23 6.59 -8.86
N ASN A 67 13.17 7.52 -8.73
CA ASN A 67 14.49 7.38 -9.32
C ASN A 67 15.33 6.40 -8.51
N SER A 68 16.29 5.77 -9.18
CA SER A 68 17.19 4.83 -8.54
C SER A 68 17.87 5.48 -7.33
N GLY A 69 17.81 4.81 -6.19
CA GLY A 69 18.42 5.30 -4.95
C GLY A 69 17.57 6.28 -4.17
N ASP A 70 16.42 6.68 -4.70
CA ASP A 70 15.52 7.62 -4.02
C ASP A 70 14.41 6.89 -3.29
N SER A 71 13.74 7.63 -2.43
CA SER A 71 12.54 7.15 -1.76
C SER A 71 11.46 8.23 -1.84
N LYS A 72 10.21 7.80 -1.69
CA LYS A 72 9.08 8.72 -1.84
C LYS A 72 7.89 8.23 -1.02
N SER A 73 7.17 9.16 -0.42
CA SER A 73 5.86 8.88 0.14
C SER A 73 4.86 8.95 -1.00
N ILE A 74 4.18 7.83 -1.28
CA ILE A 74 3.29 7.74 -2.42
C ILE A 74 1.82 7.92 -2.06
N SER A 75 1.50 7.99 -0.76
CA SER A 75 0.16 8.37 -0.35
C SER A 75 0.14 9.86 -0.06
N ASP A 76 -0.77 10.56 -0.70
CA ASP A 76 -0.95 11.99 -0.51
C ASP A 76 -2.08 12.17 0.51
N GLY A 77 -1.73 12.06 1.79
CA GLY A 77 -2.69 12.09 2.87
C GLY A 77 -3.11 10.70 3.31
N SER A 78 -4.07 10.65 4.21
CA SER A 78 -4.56 9.40 4.78
C SER A 78 -5.61 8.77 3.89
N ILE A 79 -5.64 7.43 3.89
CA ILE A 79 -6.58 6.66 3.09
C ILE A 79 -7.35 5.74 4.03
N VAL A 80 -8.67 5.80 3.99
CA VAL A 80 -9.53 4.97 4.82
C VAL A 80 -9.86 3.68 4.08
N LEU A 81 -9.67 2.56 4.76
CA LEU A 81 -10.06 1.24 4.27
C LEU A 81 -11.15 0.69 5.18
N GLU A 82 -12.21 0.21 4.56
CA GLU A 82 -13.31 -0.43 5.28
C GLU A 82 -13.04 -1.91 5.45
N GLU A 83 -13.91 -2.58 6.17
CA GLU A 83 -13.79 -4.01 6.45
C GLU A 83 -13.56 -4.81 5.15
N ASN A 84 -12.56 -5.68 5.16
CA ASN A 84 -12.17 -6.55 4.06
C ASN A 84 -11.62 -5.84 2.82
N ASP A 85 -11.45 -4.52 2.85
CA ASP A 85 -10.75 -3.80 1.78
C ASP A 85 -9.27 -4.12 1.83
N LYS A 86 -8.58 -3.87 0.70
CA LYS A 86 -7.15 -4.16 0.61
C LYS A 86 -6.37 -2.97 0.08
N LEU A 87 -5.16 -2.82 0.58
CA LEU A 87 -4.17 -1.96 -0.04
C LEU A 87 -3.34 -2.82 -0.98
N GLN A 88 -3.24 -2.43 -2.23
CA GLN A 88 -2.48 -3.15 -3.24
C GLN A 88 -1.46 -2.23 -3.89
N LEU A 89 -0.31 -2.77 -4.24
CA LEU A 89 0.73 -2.05 -4.95
C LEU A 89 1.15 -2.84 -6.18
N GLN A 90 1.62 -2.12 -7.20
CA GLN A 90 2.12 -2.74 -8.42
C GLN A 90 3.35 -1.98 -8.91
N ALA A 91 4.41 -2.73 -9.16
CA ALA A 91 5.65 -2.17 -9.71
C ALA A 91 5.68 -2.36 -11.22
N ALA A 92 6.19 -1.37 -11.94
CA ALA A 92 6.40 -1.49 -13.38
C ALA A 92 7.60 -2.40 -13.70
N THR A 93 8.53 -2.54 -12.75
CA THR A 93 9.71 -3.39 -12.91
C THR A 93 9.90 -4.22 -11.63
N ALA A 94 10.19 -5.50 -11.80
CA ALA A 94 10.36 -6.41 -10.66
C ALA A 94 11.66 -6.13 -9.90
N ASP A 95 11.64 -6.42 -8.61
CA ASP A 95 12.80 -6.38 -7.71
C ASP A 95 13.42 -5.00 -7.54
N ILE A 96 12.61 -3.94 -7.68
CA ILE A 96 13.08 -2.56 -7.59
C ILE A 96 12.58 -1.89 -6.30
N PHE A 97 11.34 -2.14 -5.91
CA PHE A 97 10.72 -1.40 -4.82
C PHE A 97 10.61 -2.20 -3.53
N GLN A 98 11.03 -1.57 -2.44
CA GLN A 98 10.80 -2.02 -1.08
C GLN A 98 10.25 -0.86 -0.28
N GLY A 99 9.52 -1.15 0.78
CA GLY A 99 9.00 -0.07 1.59
C GLY A 99 8.18 -0.53 2.77
N THR A 100 7.50 0.44 3.36
CA THR A 100 6.69 0.20 4.55
C THR A 100 5.47 1.11 4.54
N CYS A 101 4.39 0.63 5.13
CA CYS A 101 3.17 1.40 5.32
C CYS A 101 2.92 1.60 6.81
N ALA A 102 2.48 2.79 7.19
CA ALA A 102 2.04 3.07 8.55
C ALA A 102 0.52 2.98 8.58
N ILE A 103 -0.01 2.16 9.48
CA ILE A 103 -1.43 1.82 9.51
C ILE A 103 -1.97 1.99 10.92
N LEU A 104 -3.15 2.60 11.03
CA LEU A 104 -3.93 2.57 12.27
C LEU A 104 -5.13 1.67 12.02
N GLU A 105 -5.20 0.58 12.76
CA GLU A 105 -6.29 -0.39 12.66
C GLU A 105 -7.22 -0.22 13.85
N ILE A 106 -8.51 -0.06 13.58
CA ILE A 106 -9.52 0.14 14.61
C ILE A 106 -10.39 -1.12 14.62
N ASN A 107 -10.26 -1.91 15.67
CA ASN A 107 -11.00 -3.17 15.81
C ASN A 107 -12.26 -2.94 16.62
N ARG A 108 -13.37 -3.50 16.12
CA ARG A 108 -14.66 -3.55 16.83
C ARG A 108 -14.89 -4.99 17.23
N ASP A 109 -15.04 -5.23 18.46
CA ASP A 109 -15.37 -6.58 18.92
C ASP A 109 -16.53 -6.60 19.87
#